data_47d3033c506105b24d78f74dbdaa6167
#
_entry.id   47d3033c506105b24d78f74dbdaa6167
#
_cell.length_a   1.000
_cell.length_b   1.000
_cell.length_c   1.000
_cell.angle_alpha   90.00
_cell.angle_beta   90.00
_cell.angle_gamma   90.00
#
_symmetry.space_group_name_H-M   'P 1'
#
loop_
_entity.id
_entity.type
_entity.pdbx_description
1 polymer ?
#
loop_
_entity_poly.entity_id
_entity_poly.type
_entity_poly.pdbx_seq_one_letter_code
_entity_poly.pdbx_strand_id
1 'polypeptide(L)'
;MNSQEKLWKGKFGDEYHQRNVQKNRNDFWYEVLAGRFSNIVSVLELGAGQGDNLAAIGNYLMGKRVLVGLDINEQACEAMKARGISPIHSSFISAQMHGKYDLVLTRGFLIHQPLEVLGETLRGIYDLSSRYICIAEYYATKRRGLLYRGHFQALWADDFAGRMMELYPDLKLLKYGFKYHTDDGDDITYFLLSKEP
;
A
#
# COMPACT_ATOMS: atom_id res chain seq x y z
N MET A 1 13.43 4.29 -14.68
CA MET A 1 11.94 4.32 -14.67
C MET A 1 11.44 3.23 -15.61
N ASN A 2 10.72 2.23 -15.07
CA ASN A 2 10.14 1.14 -15.85
C ASN A 2 8.82 1.55 -16.54
N SER A 3 8.19 0.64 -17.30
CA SER A 3 6.94 0.93 -18.04
C SER A 3 5.76 1.26 -17.12
N GLN A 4 5.67 0.61 -15.97
CA GLN A 4 4.62 0.87 -14.98
C GLN A 4 4.76 2.25 -14.36
N GLU A 5 5.97 2.62 -13.97
CA GLU A 5 6.24 3.95 -13.43
C GLU A 5 5.89 5.07 -14.44
N LYS A 6 6.20 4.86 -15.73
CA LYS A 6 5.82 5.82 -16.78
C LYS A 6 4.29 5.93 -16.92
N LEU A 7 3.58 4.81 -16.84
CA LEU A 7 2.11 4.77 -16.94
C LEU A 7 1.47 5.56 -15.79
N TRP A 8 1.89 5.29 -14.55
CA TRP A 8 1.31 5.91 -13.35
C TRP A 8 1.72 7.36 -13.14
N LYS A 9 2.92 7.74 -13.57
CA LYS A 9 3.40 9.14 -13.52
C LYS A 9 2.67 10.05 -14.51
N GLY A 10 2.15 9.51 -15.61
CA GLY A 10 1.57 10.27 -16.71
C GLY A 10 0.05 10.38 -16.63
N LYS A 11 -0.55 10.73 -17.77
CA LYS A 11 -1.99 10.96 -17.96
C LYS A 11 -2.88 9.85 -17.38
N PHE A 12 -2.46 8.59 -17.48
CA PHE A 12 -3.23 7.47 -16.94
C PHE A 12 -3.41 7.58 -15.43
N GLY A 13 -2.34 7.93 -14.68
CA GLY A 13 -2.39 8.18 -13.24
C GLY A 13 -3.27 9.38 -12.91
N ASP A 14 -3.15 10.47 -13.65
CA ASP A 14 -3.98 11.67 -13.45
C ASP A 14 -5.47 11.34 -13.62
N GLU A 15 -5.83 10.63 -14.69
CA GLU A 15 -7.21 10.20 -14.94
C GLU A 15 -7.70 9.19 -13.90
N TYR A 16 -6.81 8.37 -13.33
CA TYR A 16 -7.17 7.45 -12.25
C TYR A 16 -7.66 8.21 -11.02
N HIS A 17 -6.95 9.24 -10.60
CA HIS A 17 -7.33 10.06 -9.45
C HIS A 17 -8.64 10.80 -9.66
N GLN A 18 -8.90 11.30 -10.86
CA GLN A 18 -10.17 11.94 -11.20
C GLN A 18 -11.37 10.99 -11.16
N ARG A 19 -11.17 9.73 -11.55
CA ARG A 19 -12.23 8.68 -11.54
C ARG A 19 -12.47 8.09 -10.15
N ASN A 20 -11.45 8.05 -9.32
CA ASN A 20 -11.56 7.51 -7.96
C ASN A 20 -11.69 8.65 -6.96
N VAL A 21 -12.91 9.20 -6.87
CA VAL A 21 -13.26 10.17 -5.85
C VAL A 21 -13.04 9.56 -4.46
N GLN A 22 -12.68 10.41 -3.49
CA GLN A 22 -12.40 10.03 -2.10
C GLN A 22 -13.30 8.92 -1.59
N LYS A 23 -12.70 7.78 -1.22
CA LYS A 23 -13.42 6.63 -0.69
C LYS A 23 -13.30 6.62 0.84
N ASN A 24 -14.42 6.36 1.51
CA ASN A 24 -14.39 6.13 2.94
C ASN A 24 -13.80 4.74 3.21
N ARG A 25 -12.63 4.69 3.85
CA ARG A 25 -11.90 3.47 4.19
C ARG A 25 -11.92 3.15 5.68
N ASN A 26 -12.71 3.87 6.46
CA ASN A 26 -12.69 3.77 7.92
C ASN A 26 -12.99 2.35 8.41
N ASP A 27 -14.08 1.74 7.95
CA ASP A 27 -14.50 0.41 8.42
C ASP A 27 -13.48 -0.67 8.04
N PHE A 28 -12.89 -0.57 6.83
CA PHE A 28 -11.82 -1.46 6.40
C PHE A 28 -10.64 -1.41 7.37
N TRP A 29 -10.10 -0.22 7.63
CA TRP A 29 -8.92 -0.07 8.48
C TRP A 29 -9.20 -0.32 9.95
N TYR A 30 -10.41 0.01 10.41
CA TYR A 30 -10.85 -0.37 11.76
C TYR A 30 -10.81 -1.88 11.94
N GLU A 31 -11.36 -2.63 10.99
CA GLU A 31 -11.31 -4.09 11.01
C GLU A 31 -9.89 -4.64 10.96
N VAL A 32 -9.08 -4.19 10.00
CA VAL A 32 -7.71 -4.69 9.79
C VAL A 32 -6.84 -4.49 11.02
N LEU A 33 -6.88 -3.30 11.63
CA LEU A 33 -5.99 -2.87 12.71
C LEU A 33 -6.63 -2.97 14.11
N ALA A 34 -7.80 -3.58 14.24
CA ALA A 34 -8.50 -3.70 15.52
C ALA A 34 -7.58 -4.19 16.64
N GLY A 35 -7.58 -3.46 17.78
CA GLY A 35 -6.74 -3.75 18.94
C GLY A 35 -5.28 -3.34 18.83
N ARG A 36 -4.86 -2.64 17.74
CA ARG A 36 -3.45 -2.27 17.50
C ARG A 36 -3.21 -0.77 17.35
N PHE A 37 -4.26 0.04 17.31
CA PHE A 37 -4.12 1.49 17.11
C PHE A 37 -3.27 2.19 18.17
N SER A 38 -3.27 1.71 19.42
CA SER A 38 -2.44 2.25 20.50
C SER A 38 -0.94 2.06 20.28
N ASN A 39 -0.55 1.12 19.42
CA ASN A 39 0.84 0.77 19.15
C ASN A 39 1.35 1.36 17.82
N ILE A 40 0.54 2.19 17.17
CA ILE A 40 0.85 2.81 15.87
C ILE A 40 0.80 4.31 16.03
N VAL A 41 1.92 4.99 15.82
CA VAL A 41 2.02 6.47 15.76
C VAL A 41 2.58 6.95 14.43
N SER A 42 3.22 6.06 13.67
CA SER A 42 3.81 6.37 12.36
C SER A 42 3.38 5.35 11.30
N VAL A 43 2.88 5.85 10.17
CA VAL A 43 2.36 5.04 9.06
C VAL A 43 2.98 5.52 7.76
N LEU A 44 3.47 4.55 6.98
CA LEU A 44 3.90 4.75 5.60
C LEU A 44 3.02 3.92 4.66
N GLU A 45 2.47 4.55 3.65
CA GLU A 45 1.80 3.89 2.54
C GLU A 45 2.59 4.04 1.24
N LEU A 46 2.80 2.93 0.53
CA LEU A 46 3.38 2.91 -0.81
C LEU A 46 2.29 2.87 -1.87
N GLY A 47 2.37 3.77 -2.86
CA GLY A 47 1.31 3.97 -3.84
C GLY A 47 0.06 4.58 -3.19
N ALA A 48 0.26 5.61 -2.37
CA ALA A 48 -0.77 6.15 -1.48
C ALA A 48 -1.94 6.84 -2.21
N GLY A 49 -1.78 7.14 -3.50
CA GLY A 49 -2.78 7.90 -4.25
C GLY A 49 -3.12 9.22 -3.55
N GLN A 50 -4.39 9.51 -3.37
CA GLN A 50 -4.85 10.72 -2.67
C GLN A 50 -4.78 10.63 -1.13
N GLY A 51 -4.24 9.54 -0.58
CA GLY A 51 -4.08 9.33 0.86
C GLY A 51 -5.35 8.90 1.58
N ASP A 52 -6.31 8.25 0.91
CA ASP A 52 -7.57 7.82 1.51
C ASP A 52 -7.37 6.82 2.65
N ASN A 53 -6.44 5.87 2.49
CA ASN A 53 -6.12 4.90 3.52
C ASN A 53 -5.45 5.56 4.72
N LEU A 54 -4.47 6.45 4.48
CA LEU A 54 -3.78 7.19 5.54
C LEU A 54 -4.71 8.08 6.34
N ALA A 55 -5.65 8.76 5.67
CA ALA A 55 -6.65 9.57 6.35
C ALA A 55 -7.57 8.71 7.22
N ALA A 56 -8.04 7.57 6.69
CA ALA A 56 -8.88 6.64 7.43
C ALA A 56 -8.18 6.07 8.66
N ILE A 57 -6.93 5.60 8.53
CA ILE A 57 -6.12 5.14 9.67
C ILE A 57 -5.92 6.28 10.67
N GLY A 58 -5.58 7.48 10.17
CA GLY A 58 -5.36 8.66 10.99
C GLY A 58 -6.54 9.04 11.89
N ASN A 59 -7.79 8.70 11.52
CA ASN A 59 -8.96 8.94 12.34
C ASN A 59 -8.99 8.10 13.63
N TYR A 60 -8.28 6.99 13.68
CA TYR A 60 -8.21 6.08 14.82
C TYR A 60 -6.94 6.23 15.65
N LEU A 61 -5.91 6.91 15.12
CA LEU A 61 -4.67 7.13 15.86
C LEU A 61 -4.83 8.27 16.87
N MET A 62 -4.37 8.03 18.08
CA MET A 62 -4.44 9.02 19.16
C MET A 62 -3.15 9.85 19.26
N GLY A 63 -3.27 11.12 19.67
CA GLY A 63 -2.15 12.00 19.91
C GLY A 63 -1.40 12.43 18.64
N LYS A 64 -0.08 12.69 18.79
CA LYS A 64 0.79 13.08 17.67
C LYS A 64 1.02 11.87 16.77
N ARG A 65 0.74 12.03 15.48
CA ARG A 65 0.87 10.99 14.48
C ARG A 65 1.68 11.45 13.28
N VAL A 66 2.37 10.52 12.63
CA VAL A 66 3.14 10.73 11.40
C VAL A 66 2.49 9.91 10.29
N LEU A 67 1.90 10.56 9.30
CA LEU A 67 1.29 9.92 8.13
C LEU A 67 2.10 10.32 6.90
N VAL A 68 2.71 9.34 6.26
CA VAL A 68 3.55 9.53 5.08
C VAL A 68 3.02 8.68 3.93
N GLY A 69 2.81 9.29 2.78
CA GLY A 69 2.40 8.60 1.57
C GLY A 69 3.43 8.76 0.46
N LEU A 70 3.90 7.67 -0.11
CA LEU A 70 4.73 7.70 -1.31
C LEU A 70 3.85 7.46 -2.53
N ASP A 71 3.95 8.36 -3.51
CA ASP A 71 3.34 8.18 -4.82
C ASP A 71 4.21 8.79 -5.92
N ILE A 72 4.12 8.23 -7.12
CA ILE A 72 4.85 8.72 -8.30
C ILE A 72 4.08 9.83 -9.04
N ASN A 73 2.79 9.98 -8.74
CA ASN A 73 1.92 10.96 -9.38
C ASN A 73 1.88 12.27 -8.59
N GLU A 74 2.11 13.38 -9.27
CA GLU A 74 2.18 14.71 -8.65
C GLU A 74 0.82 15.15 -8.08
N GLN A 75 -0.28 14.92 -8.82
CA GLN A 75 -1.62 15.30 -8.37
C GLN A 75 -2.03 14.54 -7.10
N ALA A 76 -1.63 13.26 -6.99
CA ALA A 76 -1.80 12.46 -5.79
C ALA A 76 -1.06 13.09 -4.59
N CYS A 77 0.18 13.50 -4.80
CA CYS A 77 0.98 14.15 -3.75
C CYS A 77 0.37 15.48 -3.30
N GLU A 78 -0.13 16.30 -4.21
CA GLU A 78 -0.81 17.55 -3.86
C GLU A 78 -2.11 17.30 -3.08
N ALA A 79 -2.88 16.28 -3.46
CA ALA A 79 -4.08 15.89 -2.71
C ALA A 79 -3.74 15.43 -1.28
N MET A 80 -2.67 14.68 -1.08
CA MET A 80 -2.18 14.29 0.25
C MET A 80 -1.81 15.50 1.10
N LYS A 81 -1.07 16.47 0.53
CA LYS A 81 -0.71 17.72 1.24
C LYS A 81 -1.93 18.47 1.74
N ALA A 82 -2.95 18.61 0.88
CA ALA A 82 -4.20 19.28 1.23
C ALA A 82 -4.94 18.63 2.41
N ARG A 83 -4.62 17.36 2.70
CA ARG A 83 -5.20 16.57 3.82
C ARG A 83 -4.29 16.49 5.03
N GLY A 84 -3.16 17.22 5.04
CA GLY A 84 -2.19 17.18 6.12
C GLY A 84 -1.35 15.89 6.20
N ILE A 85 -1.30 15.12 5.11
CA ILE A 85 -0.46 13.94 4.96
C ILE A 85 0.85 14.34 4.29
N SER A 86 1.99 13.86 4.79
CA SER A 86 3.31 14.17 4.24
C SER A 86 3.56 13.32 2.98
N PRO A 87 3.60 13.89 1.77
CA PRO A 87 3.87 13.12 0.57
C PRO A 87 5.36 12.98 0.29
N ILE A 88 5.74 11.86 -0.32
CA ILE A 88 7.03 11.64 -0.97
C ILE A 88 6.74 11.44 -2.46
N HIS A 89 7.05 12.44 -3.29
CA HIS A 89 6.85 12.40 -4.74
C HIS A 89 8.03 11.68 -5.41
N SER A 90 7.97 10.37 -5.49
CA SER A 90 9.02 9.54 -6.10
C SER A 90 8.48 8.16 -6.49
N SER A 91 9.21 7.44 -7.36
CA SER A 91 9.05 5.99 -7.42
C SER A 91 9.69 5.35 -6.19
N PHE A 92 9.16 4.20 -5.75
CA PHE A 92 9.68 3.55 -4.56
C PHE A 92 11.15 3.12 -4.72
N ILE A 93 11.50 2.58 -5.89
CA ILE A 93 12.88 2.14 -6.18
C ILE A 93 13.87 3.31 -6.22
N SER A 94 13.42 4.50 -6.61
CA SER A 94 14.27 5.70 -6.66
C SER A 94 14.26 6.51 -5.37
N ALA A 95 13.30 6.25 -4.48
CA ALA A 95 13.18 6.98 -3.22
C ALA A 95 14.27 6.52 -2.24
N GLN A 96 15.13 7.45 -1.84
CA GLN A 96 16.06 7.21 -0.74
C GLN A 96 15.32 7.40 0.60
N MET A 97 14.60 6.36 0.99
CA MET A 97 13.81 6.40 2.22
C MET A 97 14.66 5.94 3.41
N HIS A 98 14.58 6.69 4.50
CA HIS A 98 15.28 6.40 5.74
C HIS A 98 14.31 6.38 6.93
N GLY A 99 14.73 5.73 8.01
CA GLY A 99 13.92 5.60 9.20
C GLY A 99 13.01 4.38 9.18
N LYS A 100 12.16 4.30 10.19
CA LYS A 100 11.20 3.19 10.35
C LYS A 100 9.84 3.72 10.75
N TYR A 101 8.81 3.02 10.31
CA TYR A 101 7.41 3.30 10.60
C TYR A 101 6.79 2.14 11.37
N ASP A 102 5.90 2.42 12.31
CA ASP A 102 5.21 1.38 13.07
C ASP A 102 4.36 0.50 12.17
N LEU A 103 3.77 1.09 11.13
CA LEU A 103 3.03 0.39 10.09
C LEU A 103 3.53 0.82 8.72
N VAL A 104 3.94 -0.15 7.89
CA VAL A 104 4.11 0.04 6.44
C VAL A 104 3.01 -0.71 5.73
N LEU A 105 2.32 -0.05 4.81
CA LEU A 105 1.21 -0.68 4.10
C LEU A 105 1.27 -0.47 2.59
N THR A 106 0.67 -1.42 1.88
CA THR A 106 0.34 -1.32 0.46
C THR A 106 -1.13 -1.69 0.26
N ARG A 107 -1.82 -0.97 -0.63
CA ARG A 107 -3.16 -1.30 -1.06
C ARG A 107 -3.34 -0.98 -2.54
N GLY A 108 -3.31 -2.03 -3.38
CA GLY A 108 -3.34 -1.86 -4.82
C GLY A 108 -2.04 -1.29 -5.41
N PHE A 109 -0.90 -1.52 -4.76
CA PHE A 109 0.41 -1.07 -5.20
C PHE A 109 1.28 -2.22 -5.74
N LEU A 110 1.38 -3.33 -4.99
CA LEU A 110 2.20 -4.48 -5.38
C LEU A 110 1.68 -5.16 -6.64
N ILE A 111 0.37 -5.09 -6.87
CA ILE A 111 -0.26 -5.58 -8.11
C ILE A 111 0.27 -4.90 -9.38
N HIS A 112 0.95 -3.76 -9.25
CA HIS A 112 1.56 -3.02 -10.36
C HIS A 112 3.09 -3.16 -10.42
N GLN A 113 3.70 -3.98 -9.55
CA GLN A 113 5.15 -4.15 -9.53
C GLN A 113 5.57 -5.32 -10.44
N PRO A 114 6.41 -5.06 -11.48
CA PRO A 114 7.02 -6.11 -12.29
C PRO A 114 7.85 -7.07 -11.42
N LEU A 115 7.98 -8.32 -11.85
CA LEU A 115 8.68 -9.35 -11.07
C LEU A 115 10.14 -8.98 -10.80
N GLU A 116 10.77 -8.28 -11.73
CA GLU A 116 12.18 -7.86 -11.69
C GLU A 116 12.48 -6.93 -10.51
N VAL A 117 11.51 -6.12 -10.09
CA VAL A 117 11.68 -5.18 -8.97
C VAL A 117 10.94 -5.62 -7.71
N LEU A 118 10.10 -6.66 -7.80
CA LEU A 118 9.26 -7.08 -6.68
C LEU A 118 10.08 -7.48 -5.45
N GLY A 119 11.16 -8.22 -5.63
CA GLY A 119 12.02 -8.65 -4.53
C GLY A 119 12.70 -7.47 -3.80
N GLU A 120 13.13 -6.44 -4.53
CA GLU A 120 13.67 -5.21 -3.96
C GLU A 120 12.57 -4.41 -3.23
N THR A 121 11.38 -4.33 -3.83
CA THR A 121 10.22 -3.69 -3.21
C THR A 121 9.84 -4.34 -1.88
N LEU A 122 9.76 -5.67 -1.83
CA LEU A 122 9.45 -6.39 -0.59
C LEU A 122 10.52 -6.19 0.48
N ARG A 123 11.81 -6.19 0.11
CA ARG A 123 12.90 -5.86 1.05
C ARG A 123 12.75 -4.46 1.63
N GLY A 124 12.50 -3.47 0.78
CA GLY A 124 12.31 -2.10 1.26
C GLY A 124 11.11 -1.94 2.19
N ILE A 125 9.99 -2.61 1.92
CA ILE A 125 8.83 -2.65 2.82
C ILE A 125 9.23 -3.22 4.19
N TYR A 126 9.94 -4.35 4.19
CA TYR A 126 10.43 -4.96 5.43
C TYR A 126 11.36 -4.01 6.18
N ASP A 127 12.35 -3.43 5.51
CA ASP A 127 13.36 -2.57 6.14
C ASP A 127 12.75 -1.29 6.74
N LEU A 128 11.73 -0.71 6.11
CA LEU A 128 11.05 0.47 6.58
C LEU A 128 10.03 0.21 7.71
N SER A 129 9.64 -1.04 7.94
CA SER A 129 8.73 -1.38 9.03
C SER A 129 9.47 -1.62 10.34
N SER A 130 8.97 -1.05 11.45
CA SER A 130 9.43 -1.37 12.80
C SER A 130 8.58 -2.46 13.48
N ARG A 131 7.27 -2.56 13.14
CA ARG A 131 6.32 -3.46 13.81
C ARG A 131 5.40 -4.22 12.87
N TYR A 132 4.61 -3.50 12.08
CA TYR A 132 3.54 -4.08 11.28
C TYR A 132 3.73 -3.83 9.80
N ILE A 133 3.40 -4.84 9.00
CA ILE A 133 3.31 -4.73 7.54
C ILE A 133 1.89 -5.16 7.15
N CYS A 134 1.18 -4.32 6.40
CA CYS A 134 -0.12 -4.69 5.84
C CYS A 134 -0.04 -4.73 4.31
N ILE A 135 -0.37 -5.89 3.74
CA ILE A 135 -0.43 -6.12 2.30
C ILE A 135 -1.90 -6.34 1.94
N ALA A 136 -2.51 -5.39 1.22
CA ALA A 136 -3.91 -5.45 0.78
C ALA A 136 -3.95 -5.38 -0.76
N GLU A 137 -3.97 -6.55 -1.41
CA GLU A 137 -3.72 -6.68 -2.85
C GLU A 137 -4.63 -7.73 -3.49
N TYR A 138 -4.58 -7.87 -4.82
CA TYR A 138 -5.22 -8.98 -5.51
C TYR A 138 -4.45 -10.27 -5.26
N TYR A 139 -5.10 -11.22 -4.63
CA TYR A 139 -4.50 -12.49 -4.25
C TYR A 139 -4.64 -13.55 -5.34
N ALA A 140 -3.58 -14.32 -5.53
CA ALA A 140 -3.60 -15.58 -6.26
C ALA A 140 -2.49 -16.50 -5.70
N THR A 141 -2.76 -17.80 -5.61
CA THR A 141 -1.76 -18.80 -5.16
C THR A 141 -0.55 -18.92 -6.08
N LYS A 142 -0.68 -18.48 -7.33
CA LYS A 142 0.40 -18.39 -8.32
C LYS A 142 0.26 -17.08 -9.06
N ARG A 143 1.38 -16.38 -9.27
CA ARG A 143 1.40 -15.11 -10.00
C ARG A 143 0.76 -15.26 -11.38
N ARG A 144 -0.17 -14.37 -11.68
CA ARG A 144 -0.83 -14.29 -12.99
C ARG A 144 -1.04 -12.83 -13.39
N GLY A 145 -0.81 -12.55 -14.67
CA GLY A 145 -1.15 -11.26 -15.26
C GLY A 145 -2.66 -11.12 -15.47
N LEU A 146 -3.17 -9.94 -15.24
CA LEU A 146 -4.56 -9.58 -15.49
C LEU A 146 -4.61 -8.47 -16.55
N LEU A 147 -5.63 -8.51 -17.41
CA LEU A 147 -5.87 -7.43 -18.35
C LEU A 147 -6.42 -6.22 -17.59
N TYR A 148 -5.71 -5.11 -17.63
CA TYR A 148 -6.11 -3.89 -16.93
C TYR A 148 -6.31 -2.75 -17.94
N ARG A 149 -7.57 -2.38 -18.20
CA ARG A 149 -7.96 -1.27 -19.09
C ARG A 149 -7.26 -1.31 -20.47
N GLY A 150 -7.17 -2.49 -21.07
CA GLY A 150 -6.49 -2.69 -22.36
C GLY A 150 -4.98 -2.87 -22.28
N HIS A 151 -4.38 -2.77 -21.10
CA HIS A 151 -2.94 -3.00 -20.91
C HIS A 151 -2.69 -4.42 -20.38
N PHE A 152 -1.95 -5.22 -21.16
CA PHE A 152 -1.37 -6.47 -20.70
C PHE A 152 -0.13 -6.18 -19.85
N GLN A 153 0.15 -7.04 -18.85
CA GLN A 153 1.31 -6.89 -17.96
C GLN A 153 1.35 -5.57 -17.16
N ALA A 154 0.18 -4.97 -16.94
CA ALA A 154 0.04 -3.77 -16.13
C ALA A 154 -0.50 -4.07 -14.73
N LEU A 155 -0.99 -5.29 -14.51
CA LEU A 155 -1.59 -5.71 -13.26
C LEU A 155 -1.39 -7.21 -13.04
N TRP A 156 -1.00 -7.59 -11.82
CA TRP A 156 -0.80 -8.98 -11.43
C TRP A 156 -1.52 -9.31 -10.12
N ALA A 157 -2.08 -10.50 -10.05
CA ALA A 157 -2.44 -11.12 -8.78
C ALA A 157 -1.33 -12.10 -8.38
N ASP A 158 -0.99 -12.15 -7.08
CA ASP A 158 0.10 -12.99 -6.55
C ASP A 158 -0.12 -13.24 -5.05
N ASP A 159 0.62 -14.17 -4.46
CA ASP A 159 0.75 -14.31 -3.01
C ASP A 159 1.89 -13.42 -2.48
N PHE A 160 1.67 -12.11 -2.49
CA PHE A 160 2.68 -11.14 -2.03
C PHE A 160 3.04 -11.32 -0.57
N ALA A 161 2.07 -11.71 0.28
CA ALA A 161 2.31 -11.94 1.70
C ALA A 161 3.10 -13.23 1.93
N GLY A 162 2.81 -14.31 1.20
CA GLY A 162 3.58 -15.54 1.22
C GLY A 162 5.02 -15.29 0.81
N ARG A 163 5.26 -14.57 -0.29
CA ARG A 163 6.62 -14.18 -0.70
C ARG A 163 7.36 -13.36 0.37
N MET A 164 6.65 -12.47 1.06
CA MET A 164 7.23 -11.67 2.14
C MET A 164 7.66 -12.58 3.31
N MET A 165 6.80 -13.52 3.72
CA MET A 165 7.12 -14.47 4.81
C MET A 165 8.18 -15.49 4.43
N GLU A 166 8.29 -15.87 3.15
CA GLU A 166 9.40 -16.72 2.65
C GLU A 166 10.75 -15.98 2.75
N LEU A 167 10.78 -14.66 2.42
CA LEU A 167 11.98 -13.84 2.53
C LEU A 167 12.36 -13.54 3.99
N TYR A 168 11.37 -13.44 4.87
CA TYR A 168 11.51 -13.01 6.26
C TYR A 168 10.75 -13.95 7.20
N PRO A 169 11.36 -15.09 7.60
CA PRO A 169 10.72 -16.10 8.45
C PRO A 169 10.40 -15.64 9.88
N ASP A 170 10.93 -14.49 10.31
CA ASP A 170 10.61 -13.84 11.58
C ASP A 170 9.23 -13.18 11.57
N LEU A 171 8.65 -12.94 10.40
CA LEU A 171 7.31 -12.36 10.28
C LEU A 171 6.23 -13.35 10.72
N LYS A 172 5.29 -12.86 11.54
CA LYS A 172 4.12 -13.61 11.98
C LYS A 172 2.86 -13.09 11.30
N LEU A 173 2.07 -13.98 10.75
CA LEU A 173 0.73 -13.66 10.24
C LEU A 173 -0.21 -13.43 11.43
N LEU A 174 -0.63 -12.19 11.64
CA LEU A 174 -1.57 -11.83 12.71
C LEU A 174 -3.03 -11.94 12.29
N LYS A 175 -3.30 -11.54 11.05
CA LYS A 175 -4.67 -11.49 10.53
C LYS A 175 -4.64 -11.53 9.00
N TYR A 176 -5.68 -12.10 8.42
CA TYR A 176 -5.98 -12.00 6.99
C TYR A 176 -7.49 -11.99 6.77
N GLY A 177 -7.92 -11.52 5.62
CA GLY A 177 -9.32 -11.50 5.25
C GLY A 177 -9.51 -11.04 3.80
N PHE A 178 -10.75 -11.16 3.37
CA PHE A 178 -11.18 -10.78 2.02
C PHE A 178 -12.26 -9.70 2.10
N LYS A 179 -12.15 -8.68 1.29
CA LYS A 179 -13.18 -7.66 1.08
C LYS A 179 -13.72 -7.77 -0.33
N TYR A 180 -15.01 -7.97 -0.40
CA TYR A 180 -15.73 -8.07 -1.66
C TYR A 180 -15.93 -6.69 -2.29
N HIS A 181 -15.96 -6.59 -3.61
CA HIS A 181 -16.02 -5.33 -4.34
C HIS A 181 -17.23 -4.45 -4.03
N THR A 182 -18.33 -5.00 -3.51
CA THR A 182 -19.50 -4.21 -3.09
C THR A 182 -19.20 -3.27 -1.94
N ASP A 183 -18.21 -3.62 -1.10
CA ASP A 183 -17.87 -2.83 0.08
C ASP A 183 -16.90 -1.69 -0.27
N ASP A 184 -16.06 -1.90 -1.30
CA ASP A 184 -14.87 -1.06 -1.49
C ASP A 184 -14.51 -0.84 -2.97
N GLY A 185 -15.27 -1.40 -3.89
CA GLY A 185 -15.09 -1.28 -5.33
C GLY A 185 -14.08 -2.24 -5.95
N ASP A 186 -13.29 -2.98 -5.16
CA ASP A 186 -12.34 -3.99 -5.61
C ASP A 186 -12.33 -5.20 -4.69
N ASP A 187 -12.14 -6.40 -5.27
CA ASP A 187 -11.90 -7.62 -4.51
C ASP A 187 -10.48 -7.60 -3.95
N ILE A 188 -10.35 -7.35 -2.65
CA ILE A 188 -9.06 -7.21 -1.98
C ILE A 188 -8.88 -8.27 -0.91
N THR A 189 -7.77 -8.98 -0.96
CA THR A 189 -7.31 -9.82 0.15
C THR A 189 -6.24 -9.08 0.94
N TYR A 190 -6.43 -8.98 2.26
CA TYR A 190 -5.45 -8.33 3.12
C TYR A 190 -4.75 -9.32 4.04
N PHE A 191 -3.49 -9.04 4.34
CA PHE A 191 -2.64 -9.77 5.27
C PHE A 191 -1.95 -8.76 6.18
N LEU A 192 -2.12 -8.92 7.49
CA LEU A 192 -1.42 -8.14 8.51
C LEU A 192 -0.32 -9.00 9.12
N LEU A 193 0.91 -8.59 8.94
CA LEU A 193 2.10 -9.25 9.43
C LEU A 193 2.72 -8.46 10.58
N SER A 194 3.40 -9.14 11.50
CA SER A 194 4.13 -8.54 12.62
C SER A 194 5.57 -9.00 12.65
N LYS A 195 6.47 -8.07 13.00
CA LYS A 195 7.86 -8.31 13.40
C LYS A 195 8.01 -8.54 14.91
N GLU A 196 6.95 -8.29 15.66
CA GLU A 196 6.97 -8.50 17.10
C GLU A 196 6.93 -9.99 17.42
N PRO A 197 7.67 -10.43 18.45
CA PRO A 197 7.72 -11.84 18.86
C PRO A 197 6.37 -12.37 19.38
#